data_6ed1c49058b00033331edf9746f35e14
#
_entry.id   6ed1c49058b00033331edf9746f35e14
#
_cell.length_a   1.000
_cell.length_b   1.000
_cell.length_c   1.000
_cell.angle_alpha   90.00
_cell.angle_beta   90.00
_cell.angle_gamma   90.00
#
_symmetry.space_group_name_H-M   'P 1'
#
loop_
_entity.id
_entity.type
_entity.pdbx_description
1 polymer ?
#
loop_
_entity_poly.entity_id
_entity_poly.type
_entity_poly.pdbx_seq_one_letter_code
_entity_poly.pdbx_strand_id
1 'polypeptide(L)'
;MKYVLGRARAATRHRPSPKVAIIGAGFGGLGTAVALRRAGIDDLTIIEADAGVGGTWRRNTYPGAACDIQSHLYSFSFAPNKSWTRTYARQPEILAYLESVADEFDLRRHLMLHTRVDTIRWNADTWQWDCRLQRSGRTATLSADVVVCAVGLFGSLKLPDIAGLNDFAGALMHTAQWDHTIDLAGKNVAVIGTGASGVQAVPELAKIADRVTVFQRTPPWMVPKDDRPYSPSELAQFRRNPLATRRTRWQIWKFQHDNTATFADDPVVTERTRIATSFLERTVADERLRRALTPDYPFRCKRVLLGDDYYRALQQDHVDLVTTPIDRVTETSVVTKAGQRVDVDAIVLATGFETSRYLSGIDVIGTGGQRLHERWGPDPSAYLGVAVSGFPNFFMLYGPNTNQGGNSIVYILEAGARLVASAVSRVARRGGYVDVRPEAERRYNDQLSADLERTIWTRCDSYFRSPTGRIVTQWPYTELEYARRTWRLRPRDWLHHSGGALPLSSGPRHIHLRGFLGSDPACHVVNRPAERLHAETDPQGP
;
A
#
# COMPACT_ATOMS: atom_id res chain seq x y z
N MET A 1 17.19 67.33 -11.50
CA MET A 1 17.94 66.18 -12.08
C MET A 1 17.81 65.00 -11.13
N LYS A 2 16.77 64.16 -11.32
CA LYS A 2 16.50 62.96 -10.49
C LYS A 2 16.88 61.76 -11.32
N TYR A 3 17.91 61.04 -10.92
CA TYR A 3 18.30 59.75 -11.50
C TYR A 3 17.34 58.66 -10.98
N VAL A 4 16.54 58.13 -11.90
CA VAL A 4 15.76 56.89 -11.68
C VAL A 4 16.66 55.70 -12.01
N LEU A 5 17.19 55.04 -10.99
CA LEU A 5 17.87 53.76 -11.13
C LEU A 5 16.81 52.65 -11.32
N GLY A 6 16.56 52.31 -12.59
CA GLY A 6 15.82 51.13 -12.95
C GLY A 6 16.57 49.86 -12.56
N ARG A 7 16.15 49.17 -11.46
CA ARG A 7 16.57 47.81 -11.20
C ARG A 7 16.01 46.90 -12.28
N ALA A 8 16.87 46.48 -13.19
CA ALA A 8 16.56 45.37 -14.09
C ALA A 8 16.25 44.15 -13.24
N ARG A 9 14.99 43.71 -13.20
CA ARG A 9 14.62 42.40 -12.71
C ARG A 9 15.29 41.38 -13.64
N ALA A 10 16.29 40.66 -13.09
CA ALA A 10 16.86 39.51 -13.77
C ALA A 10 15.71 38.56 -14.14
N ALA A 11 15.52 38.34 -15.43
CA ALA A 11 14.57 37.36 -15.94
C ALA A 11 14.97 35.99 -15.33
N THR A 12 14.19 35.51 -14.39
CA THR A 12 14.34 34.16 -13.87
C THR A 12 14.10 33.21 -15.04
N ARG A 13 15.19 32.65 -15.60
CA ARG A 13 15.09 31.56 -16.58
C ARG A 13 14.23 30.46 -15.93
N HIS A 14 13.02 30.26 -16.40
CA HIS A 14 12.17 29.15 -16.01
C HIS A 14 12.91 27.87 -16.39
N ARG A 15 13.49 27.18 -15.39
CA ARG A 15 13.97 25.82 -15.60
C ARG A 15 12.76 24.93 -15.87
N PRO A 16 12.84 23.99 -16.83
CA PRO A 16 11.76 23.03 -17.05
C PRO A 16 11.53 22.23 -15.76
N SER A 17 10.25 21.89 -15.50
CA SER A 17 9.87 21.04 -14.37
C SER A 17 10.54 19.66 -14.49
N PRO A 18 11.04 19.06 -13.40
CA PRO A 18 11.58 17.71 -13.47
C PRO A 18 10.49 16.71 -13.89
N LYS A 19 10.87 15.76 -14.74
CA LYS A 19 10.02 14.62 -15.13
C LYS A 19 9.99 13.61 -14.02
N VAL A 20 8.81 13.28 -13.50
CA VAL A 20 8.65 12.33 -12.40
C VAL A 20 7.86 11.11 -12.86
N ALA A 21 8.46 9.91 -12.77
CA ALA A 21 7.76 8.65 -12.95
C ALA A 21 7.31 8.12 -11.57
N ILE A 22 6.01 7.91 -11.42
CA ILE A 22 5.40 7.31 -10.23
C ILE A 22 4.93 5.91 -10.62
N ILE A 23 5.42 4.87 -9.95
CA ILE A 23 5.10 3.47 -10.26
C ILE A 23 4.09 2.97 -9.23
N GLY A 24 2.88 2.67 -9.71
CA GLY A 24 1.72 2.27 -8.91
C GLY A 24 0.71 3.40 -8.71
N ALA A 25 -0.57 3.09 -8.92
CA ALA A 25 -1.71 4.01 -8.79
C ALA A 25 -2.65 3.67 -7.62
N GLY A 26 -2.09 3.13 -6.52
CA GLY A 26 -2.78 2.99 -5.23
C GLY A 26 -2.71 4.27 -4.40
N PHE A 27 -3.04 4.18 -3.09
CA PHE A 27 -2.94 5.32 -2.15
C PHE A 27 -1.58 6.03 -2.21
N GLY A 28 -0.47 5.27 -2.25
CA GLY A 28 0.87 5.86 -2.29
C GLY A 28 1.11 6.71 -3.53
N GLY A 29 0.80 6.17 -4.71
CA GLY A 29 1.01 6.88 -5.99
C GLY A 29 0.11 8.08 -6.16
N LEU A 30 -1.20 7.94 -5.90
CA LEU A 30 -2.15 9.06 -5.99
C LEU A 30 -1.81 10.17 -4.98
N GLY A 31 -1.50 9.80 -3.73
CA GLY A 31 -1.10 10.77 -2.70
C GLY A 31 0.19 11.52 -3.08
N THR A 32 1.15 10.82 -3.68
CA THR A 32 2.40 11.44 -4.17
C THR A 32 2.13 12.39 -5.33
N ALA A 33 1.32 11.98 -6.30
CA ALA A 33 0.96 12.84 -7.44
C ALA A 33 0.30 14.15 -6.98
N VAL A 34 -0.65 14.07 -6.03
CA VAL A 34 -1.28 15.25 -5.45
C VAL A 34 -0.27 16.12 -4.70
N ALA A 35 0.63 15.54 -3.90
CA ALA A 35 1.65 16.28 -3.18
C ALA A 35 2.61 17.02 -4.12
N LEU A 36 3.03 16.39 -5.21
CA LEU A 36 3.89 16.99 -6.24
C LEU A 36 3.19 18.12 -6.99
N ARG A 37 1.94 17.92 -7.43
CA ARG A 37 1.16 18.96 -8.10
C ARG A 37 0.95 20.19 -7.21
N ARG A 38 0.66 19.99 -5.93
CA ARG A 38 0.58 21.09 -4.94
C ARG A 38 1.91 21.82 -4.74
N ALA A 39 3.03 21.15 -5.00
CA ALA A 39 4.36 21.77 -5.00
C ALA A 39 4.73 22.42 -6.34
N GLY A 40 3.82 22.46 -7.32
CA GLY A 40 4.03 23.05 -8.64
C GLY A 40 4.78 22.15 -9.63
N ILE A 41 4.84 20.84 -9.37
CA ILE A 41 5.45 19.82 -10.23
C ILE A 41 4.32 19.10 -10.96
N ASP A 42 4.16 19.32 -12.25
CA ASP A 42 3.06 18.76 -13.06
C ASP A 42 3.53 17.84 -14.19
N ASP A 43 4.85 17.71 -14.43
CA ASP A 43 5.40 16.77 -15.41
C ASP A 43 5.49 15.36 -14.78
N LEU A 44 4.34 14.73 -14.67
CA LEU A 44 4.15 13.45 -14.00
C LEU A 44 3.72 12.37 -14.99
N THR A 45 4.23 11.13 -14.80
CA THR A 45 3.68 9.92 -15.41
C THR A 45 3.43 8.90 -14.30
N ILE A 46 2.16 8.50 -14.11
CA ILE A 46 1.77 7.47 -13.15
C ILE A 46 1.60 6.17 -13.92
N ILE A 47 2.48 5.20 -13.68
CA ILE A 47 2.54 3.93 -14.41
C ILE A 47 1.85 2.87 -13.55
N GLU A 48 0.80 2.25 -14.09
CA GLU A 48 0.00 1.24 -13.39
C GLU A 48 -0.12 -0.04 -14.22
N ALA A 49 0.13 -1.17 -13.59
CA ALA A 49 0.05 -2.47 -14.24
C ALA A 49 -1.40 -2.92 -14.50
N ASP A 50 -2.32 -2.49 -13.65
CA ASP A 50 -3.74 -2.85 -13.74
C ASP A 50 -4.51 -1.92 -14.69
N ALA A 51 -5.78 -2.25 -14.91
CA ALA A 51 -6.71 -1.50 -15.78
C ALA A 51 -7.18 -0.16 -15.19
N GLY A 52 -6.78 0.19 -13.96
CA GLY A 52 -7.22 1.42 -13.31
C GLY A 52 -6.54 1.67 -11.97
N VAL A 53 -6.85 2.79 -11.37
CA VAL A 53 -6.36 3.15 -10.04
C VAL A 53 -6.96 2.25 -8.96
N GLY A 54 -6.32 2.19 -7.78
CA GLY A 54 -6.85 1.48 -6.62
C GLY A 54 -5.85 0.56 -5.92
N GLY A 55 -4.86 0.00 -6.64
CA GLY A 55 -3.84 -0.88 -6.08
C GLY A 55 -4.46 -2.06 -5.32
N THR A 56 -4.17 -2.22 -4.03
CA THR A 56 -4.72 -3.28 -3.17
C THR A 56 -6.25 -3.38 -3.23
N TRP A 57 -6.96 -2.26 -3.31
CA TRP A 57 -8.42 -2.22 -3.34
C TRP A 57 -9.03 -2.54 -4.70
N ARG A 58 -8.24 -2.53 -5.76
CA ARG A 58 -8.64 -3.06 -7.07
C ARG A 58 -8.44 -4.58 -7.14
N ARG A 59 -7.35 -5.08 -6.57
CA ARG A 59 -6.96 -6.50 -6.68
C ARG A 59 -7.67 -7.42 -5.69
N ASN A 60 -7.97 -6.95 -4.48
CA ASN A 60 -8.53 -7.78 -3.42
C ASN A 60 -10.05 -7.65 -3.40
N THR A 61 -10.74 -8.43 -4.23
CA THR A 61 -12.19 -8.40 -4.43
C THR A 61 -12.92 -9.60 -3.83
N TYR A 62 -12.24 -10.39 -2.98
CA TYR A 62 -12.84 -11.54 -2.32
C TYR A 62 -14.03 -11.12 -1.43
N PRO A 63 -15.03 -12.02 -1.23
CA PRO A 63 -16.19 -11.74 -0.39
C PRO A 63 -15.79 -11.31 1.02
N GLY A 64 -16.38 -10.24 1.53
CA GLY A 64 -16.08 -9.71 2.86
C GLY A 64 -14.88 -8.76 2.92
N ALA A 65 -14.17 -8.51 1.81
CA ALA A 65 -13.02 -7.61 1.78
C ALA A 65 -13.39 -6.20 2.29
N ALA A 66 -12.76 -5.79 3.38
CA ALA A 66 -13.02 -4.52 4.08
C ALA A 66 -11.78 -4.01 4.79
N CYS A 67 -11.74 -2.71 5.06
CA CYS A 67 -10.69 -2.12 5.87
C CYS A 67 -10.86 -2.49 7.36
N ASP A 68 -9.75 -2.56 8.07
CA ASP A 68 -9.67 -2.70 9.53
C ASP A 68 -9.30 -1.38 10.23
N ILE A 69 -9.27 -0.28 9.48
CA ILE A 69 -9.22 1.09 9.98
C ILE A 69 -10.54 1.77 9.62
N GLN A 70 -11.06 2.53 10.57
CA GLN A 70 -12.35 3.24 10.40
C GLN A 70 -12.31 4.20 9.22
N SER A 71 -13.42 4.27 8.48
CA SER A 71 -13.55 4.88 7.15
C SER A 71 -13.05 6.33 7.09
N HIS A 72 -13.46 7.18 8.05
CA HIS A 72 -13.04 8.59 8.04
C HIS A 72 -11.54 8.80 8.25
N LEU A 73 -10.85 7.84 8.87
CA LEU A 73 -9.39 7.89 9.01
C LEU A 73 -8.69 7.25 7.81
N TYR A 74 -9.27 6.19 7.22
CA TYR A 74 -8.71 5.50 6.06
C TYR A 74 -9.03 6.24 4.75
N SER A 75 -8.70 7.51 4.71
CA SER A 75 -8.84 8.42 3.56
C SER A 75 -7.74 9.45 3.59
N PHE A 76 -7.50 10.13 2.49
CA PHE A 76 -6.55 11.23 2.46
C PHE A 76 -7.02 12.40 3.33
N SER A 77 -6.09 13.05 4.02
CA SER A 77 -6.37 14.22 4.83
C SER A 77 -6.84 15.41 4.00
N PHE A 78 -6.39 15.46 2.76
CA PHE A 78 -6.70 16.53 1.80
C PHE A 78 -7.96 16.26 0.96
N ALA A 79 -8.48 15.02 0.98
CA ALA A 79 -9.67 14.59 0.26
C ALA A 79 -10.57 13.74 1.19
N PRO A 80 -11.17 14.32 2.24
CA PRO A 80 -12.01 13.58 3.17
C PRO A 80 -13.32 13.17 2.47
N ASN A 81 -13.63 11.88 2.46
CA ASN A 81 -14.90 11.40 1.94
C ASN A 81 -16.05 11.66 2.96
N LYS A 82 -17.10 12.31 2.50
CA LYS A 82 -18.30 12.62 3.29
C LYS A 82 -19.44 11.61 3.12
N SER A 83 -19.23 10.61 2.27
CA SER A 83 -20.26 9.69 1.81
C SER A 83 -20.00 8.25 2.27
N TRP A 84 -19.06 8.01 3.21
CA TRP A 84 -18.88 6.70 3.80
C TRP A 84 -20.18 6.19 4.39
N THR A 85 -20.54 4.93 4.04
CA THR A 85 -21.84 4.36 4.46
C THR A 85 -21.77 3.66 5.81
N ARG A 86 -20.54 3.31 6.28
CA ARG A 86 -20.34 2.53 7.52
C ARG A 86 -19.03 2.87 8.22
N THR A 87 -18.88 2.39 9.44
CA THR A 87 -17.70 2.63 10.28
C THR A 87 -16.41 2.08 9.66
N TYR A 88 -16.47 0.91 9.01
CA TYR A 88 -15.35 0.31 8.29
C TYR A 88 -15.75 0.04 6.84
N ALA A 89 -15.25 0.83 5.92
CA ALA A 89 -15.60 0.75 4.51
C ALA A 89 -15.21 -0.61 3.90
N ARG A 90 -16.09 -1.12 3.04
CA ARG A 90 -15.84 -2.31 2.24
C ARG A 90 -15.05 -1.96 0.98
N GLN A 91 -14.46 -2.97 0.36
CA GLN A 91 -13.61 -2.84 -0.82
C GLN A 91 -14.22 -1.97 -1.93
N PRO A 92 -15.49 -2.16 -2.37
CA PRO A 92 -16.02 -1.36 -3.48
C PRO A 92 -16.09 0.13 -3.17
N GLU A 93 -16.41 0.47 -1.91
CA GLU A 93 -16.51 1.86 -1.48
C GLU A 93 -15.15 2.55 -1.40
N ILE A 94 -14.11 1.82 -0.98
CA ILE A 94 -12.74 2.34 -0.96
C ILE A 94 -12.19 2.50 -2.39
N LEU A 95 -12.48 1.55 -3.28
CA LEU A 95 -12.10 1.66 -4.68
C LEU A 95 -12.76 2.88 -5.32
N ALA A 96 -14.08 3.06 -5.14
CA ALA A 96 -14.82 4.21 -5.65
C ALA A 96 -14.25 5.54 -5.10
N TYR A 97 -13.84 5.56 -3.85
CA TYR A 97 -13.16 6.71 -3.25
C TYR A 97 -11.83 7.03 -3.95
N LEU A 98 -10.98 6.04 -4.24
CA LEU A 98 -9.71 6.25 -4.95
C LEU A 98 -9.93 6.70 -6.39
N GLU A 99 -10.94 6.17 -7.08
CA GLU A 99 -11.36 6.63 -8.40
C GLU A 99 -11.78 8.10 -8.35
N SER A 100 -12.61 8.49 -7.36
CA SER A 100 -13.03 9.89 -7.19
C SER A 100 -11.87 10.84 -6.90
N VAL A 101 -10.85 10.40 -6.15
CA VAL A 101 -9.64 11.19 -5.92
C VAL A 101 -8.85 11.39 -7.22
N ALA A 102 -8.75 10.35 -8.06
CA ALA A 102 -8.08 10.49 -9.35
C ALA A 102 -8.80 11.50 -10.26
N ASP A 103 -10.13 11.57 -10.20
CA ASP A 103 -10.94 12.55 -10.94
C ASP A 103 -10.83 13.95 -10.34
N GLU A 104 -11.08 14.10 -9.04
CA GLU A 104 -11.08 15.40 -8.33
C GLU A 104 -9.75 16.15 -8.50
N PHE A 105 -8.63 15.41 -8.48
CA PHE A 105 -7.30 15.98 -8.63
C PHE A 105 -6.75 15.92 -10.06
N ASP A 106 -7.59 15.62 -11.07
CA ASP A 106 -7.22 15.58 -12.49
C ASP A 106 -5.95 14.73 -12.75
N LEU A 107 -5.90 13.54 -12.10
CA LEU A 107 -4.75 12.65 -12.22
C LEU A 107 -4.86 11.70 -13.41
N ARG A 108 -6.06 11.51 -13.99
CA ARG A 108 -6.26 10.56 -15.08
C ARG A 108 -5.42 10.86 -16.31
N ARG A 109 -5.18 12.13 -16.61
CA ARG A 109 -4.33 12.57 -17.73
C ARG A 109 -2.85 12.15 -17.57
N HIS A 110 -2.44 11.81 -16.36
CA HIS A 110 -1.07 11.35 -16.04
C HIS A 110 -0.94 9.83 -15.99
N LEU A 111 -2.06 9.08 -16.10
CA LEU A 111 -2.08 7.63 -15.97
C LEU A 111 -1.60 6.94 -17.25
N MET A 112 -0.73 5.96 -17.08
CA MET A 112 -0.32 4.98 -18.08
C MET A 112 -0.71 3.60 -17.55
N LEU A 113 -1.93 3.17 -17.87
CA LEU A 113 -2.52 1.91 -17.42
C LEU A 113 -2.03 0.72 -18.24
N HIS A 114 -2.28 -0.52 -17.74
CA HIS A 114 -1.86 -1.78 -18.36
C HIS A 114 -0.37 -1.82 -18.66
N THR A 115 0.43 -1.12 -17.86
CA THR A 115 1.86 -0.94 -18.12
C THR A 115 2.66 -1.35 -16.89
N ARG A 116 3.49 -2.37 -17.03
CA ARG A 116 4.41 -2.85 -16.00
C ARG A 116 5.78 -2.23 -16.17
N VAL A 117 6.43 -1.90 -15.07
CA VAL A 117 7.86 -1.58 -15.02
C VAL A 117 8.60 -2.80 -14.49
N ASP A 118 9.64 -3.24 -15.19
CA ASP A 118 10.45 -4.38 -14.76
C ASP A 118 11.91 -4.02 -14.44
N THR A 119 12.42 -2.93 -15.02
CA THR A 119 13.79 -2.47 -14.76
C THR A 119 13.81 -0.95 -14.65
N ILE A 120 14.58 -0.44 -13.70
CA ILE A 120 14.83 0.98 -13.47
C ILE A 120 16.34 1.14 -13.32
N ARG A 121 17.00 1.84 -14.26
CA ARG A 121 18.45 2.00 -14.29
C ARG A 121 18.84 3.46 -14.23
N TRP A 122 19.76 3.79 -13.33
CA TRP A 122 20.38 5.12 -13.29
C TRP A 122 21.35 5.31 -14.45
N ASN A 123 21.17 6.39 -15.18
CA ASN A 123 22.08 6.84 -16.22
C ASN A 123 22.93 8.00 -15.67
N ALA A 124 24.22 7.74 -15.47
CA ALA A 124 25.14 8.71 -14.87
C ALA A 124 25.49 9.87 -15.82
N ASP A 125 25.37 9.68 -17.15
CA ASP A 125 25.69 10.71 -18.14
C ASP A 125 24.58 11.75 -18.23
N THR A 126 23.32 11.32 -18.10
CA THR A 126 22.15 12.19 -18.21
C THR A 126 21.55 12.59 -16.85
N TRP A 127 21.97 11.95 -15.76
CA TRP A 127 21.38 12.03 -14.43
C TRP A 127 19.87 11.74 -14.42
N GLN A 128 19.48 10.75 -15.20
CA GLN A 128 18.09 10.30 -15.30
C GLN A 128 17.98 8.81 -15.01
N TRP A 129 16.78 8.39 -14.73
CA TRP A 129 16.38 7.01 -14.62
C TRP A 129 15.74 6.54 -15.91
N ASP A 130 16.26 5.44 -16.47
CA ASP A 130 15.66 4.74 -17.60
C ASP A 130 14.78 3.61 -17.07
N CYS A 131 13.46 3.79 -17.18
CA CYS A 131 12.45 2.83 -16.78
C CYS A 131 12.04 1.97 -17.98
N ARG A 132 12.29 0.66 -17.92
CA ARG A 132 11.81 -0.27 -18.94
C ARG A 132 10.36 -0.63 -18.68
N LEU A 133 9.51 -0.32 -19.66
CA LEU A 133 8.08 -0.52 -19.63
C LEU A 133 7.70 -1.74 -20.45
N GLN A 134 6.70 -2.49 -19.97
CA GLN A 134 6.08 -3.58 -20.69
C GLN A 134 4.56 -3.40 -20.77
N ARG A 135 4.01 -3.50 -21.98
CA ARG A 135 2.56 -3.40 -22.25
C ARG A 135 2.19 -4.27 -23.43
N SER A 136 1.26 -5.22 -23.24
CA SER A 136 0.74 -6.08 -24.31
C SER A 136 1.85 -6.71 -25.18
N GLY A 137 2.89 -7.26 -24.55
CA GLY A 137 4.04 -7.87 -25.22
C GLY A 137 5.04 -6.92 -25.88
N ARG A 138 4.80 -5.60 -25.83
CA ARG A 138 5.71 -4.56 -26.32
C ARG A 138 6.55 -4.00 -25.18
N THR A 139 7.76 -3.58 -25.51
CA THR A 139 8.68 -2.90 -24.57
C THR A 139 8.96 -1.48 -25.02
N ALA A 140 9.16 -0.59 -24.07
CA ALA A 140 9.60 0.80 -24.30
C ALA A 140 10.46 1.28 -23.12
N THR A 141 11.17 2.39 -23.31
CA THR A 141 11.91 3.06 -22.22
C THR A 141 11.31 4.44 -21.97
N LEU A 142 11.07 4.74 -20.71
CA LEU A 142 10.71 6.07 -20.21
C LEU A 142 11.86 6.62 -19.39
N SER A 143 12.44 7.75 -19.81
CA SER A 143 13.45 8.46 -19.03
C SER A 143 12.80 9.49 -18.11
N ALA A 144 13.19 9.49 -16.84
CA ALA A 144 12.68 10.39 -15.81
C ALA A 144 13.80 10.95 -14.92
N ASP A 145 13.69 12.21 -14.49
CA ASP A 145 14.64 12.84 -13.56
C ASP A 145 14.49 12.29 -12.14
N VAL A 146 13.28 11.84 -11.80
CA VAL A 146 12.91 11.29 -10.49
C VAL A 146 12.03 10.07 -10.67
N VAL A 147 12.26 9.04 -9.87
CA VAL A 147 11.39 7.86 -9.80
C VAL A 147 10.84 7.70 -8.39
N VAL A 148 9.54 7.43 -8.29
CA VAL A 148 8.86 7.11 -7.03
C VAL A 148 8.17 5.76 -7.16
N CYS A 149 8.68 4.74 -6.46
CA CYS A 149 8.05 3.44 -6.36
C CYS A 149 6.97 3.44 -5.27
N ALA A 150 5.71 3.36 -5.68
CA ALA A 150 4.52 3.31 -4.83
C ALA A 150 3.73 2.01 -5.04
N VAL A 151 4.43 0.90 -5.26
CA VAL A 151 3.85 -0.42 -5.60
C VAL A 151 3.24 -1.14 -4.38
N GLY A 152 3.43 -0.59 -3.18
CA GLY A 152 2.90 -1.15 -1.93
C GLY A 152 3.66 -2.38 -1.44
N LEU A 153 3.09 -3.02 -0.41
CA LEU A 153 3.68 -4.18 0.27
C LEU A 153 3.02 -5.51 -0.14
N PHE A 154 1.84 -5.45 -0.75
CA PHE A 154 1.01 -6.61 -1.09
C PHE A 154 1.01 -6.90 -2.59
N GLY A 155 2.19 -6.80 -3.23
CA GLY A 155 2.35 -7.02 -4.68
C GLY A 155 2.62 -8.48 -5.07
N SER A 156 3.27 -9.25 -4.19
CA SER A 156 3.64 -10.65 -4.45
C SER A 156 2.88 -11.59 -3.52
N LEU A 157 2.21 -12.57 -4.10
CA LEU A 157 1.45 -13.57 -3.35
C LEU A 157 2.41 -14.55 -2.65
N LYS A 158 2.02 -14.97 -1.46
CA LYS A 158 2.67 -16.08 -0.78
C LYS A 158 1.91 -17.37 -1.06
N LEU A 159 2.38 -18.13 -2.02
CA LEU A 159 1.84 -19.46 -2.27
C LEU A 159 2.42 -20.46 -1.26
N PRO A 160 1.60 -21.34 -0.69
CA PRO A 160 2.07 -22.36 0.23
C PRO A 160 2.79 -23.47 -0.53
N ASP A 161 3.88 -23.98 0.05
CA ASP A 161 4.53 -25.18 -0.44
C ASP A 161 3.80 -26.42 0.11
N ILE A 162 2.76 -26.86 -0.63
CA ILE A 162 1.95 -28.03 -0.31
C ILE A 162 2.03 -29.00 -1.49
N ALA A 163 2.48 -30.22 -1.24
CA ALA A 163 2.59 -31.25 -2.25
C ALA A 163 1.24 -31.51 -2.94
N GLY A 164 1.24 -31.61 -4.26
CA GLY A 164 0.04 -31.87 -5.06
C GLY A 164 -0.93 -30.69 -5.20
N LEU A 165 -0.62 -29.49 -4.71
CA LEU A 165 -1.53 -28.33 -4.81
C LEU A 165 -1.89 -28.00 -6.27
N ASN A 166 -0.96 -28.16 -7.20
CA ASN A 166 -1.17 -27.92 -8.62
C ASN A 166 -1.90 -29.07 -9.34
N ASP A 167 -2.05 -30.21 -8.70
CA ASP A 167 -2.74 -31.40 -9.24
C ASP A 167 -4.23 -31.38 -8.87
N PHE A 168 -4.67 -30.38 -8.11
CA PHE A 168 -6.08 -30.23 -7.74
C PHE A 168 -6.94 -29.92 -8.95
N ALA A 169 -7.94 -30.77 -9.19
CA ALA A 169 -8.83 -30.68 -10.36
C ALA A 169 -9.97 -29.66 -10.17
N GLY A 170 -10.28 -29.28 -8.93
CA GLY A 170 -11.30 -28.30 -8.62
C GLY A 170 -10.82 -26.84 -8.76
N ALA A 171 -11.63 -25.91 -8.30
CA ALA A 171 -11.28 -24.49 -8.35
C ALA A 171 -10.20 -24.13 -7.30
N LEU A 172 -9.07 -23.60 -7.77
CA LEU A 172 -7.97 -23.11 -6.92
C LEU A 172 -7.79 -21.60 -7.13
N MET A 173 -7.97 -20.82 -6.07
CA MET A 173 -7.81 -19.37 -6.16
C MET A 173 -7.13 -18.78 -4.91
N HIS A 174 -6.42 -17.68 -5.09
CA HIS A 174 -5.91 -16.88 -3.98
C HIS A 174 -6.83 -15.69 -3.70
N THR A 175 -7.03 -15.30 -2.43
CA THR A 175 -7.91 -14.17 -2.07
C THR A 175 -7.58 -12.87 -2.82
N ALA A 176 -6.32 -12.61 -3.17
CA ALA A 176 -5.92 -11.43 -3.95
C ALA A 176 -6.05 -11.62 -5.49
N GLN A 177 -6.50 -12.77 -5.93
CA GLN A 177 -6.81 -13.12 -7.33
C GLN A 177 -8.13 -13.87 -7.36
N TRP A 178 -9.15 -13.24 -6.80
CA TRP A 178 -10.48 -13.83 -6.71
C TRP A 178 -11.13 -13.90 -8.09
N ASP A 179 -11.57 -15.10 -8.47
CA ASP A 179 -12.29 -15.33 -9.72
C ASP A 179 -13.80 -15.32 -9.46
N HIS A 180 -14.45 -14.24 -9.86
CA HIS A 180 -15.91 -14.07 -9.73
C HIS A 180 -16.73 -14.92 -10.71
N THR A 181 -16.12 -15.60 -11.65
CA THR A 181 -16.81 -16.52 -12.58
C THR A 181 -17.07 -17.90 -11.96
N ILE A 182 -16.38 -18.21 -10.85
CA ILE A 182 -16.52 -19.47 -10.13
C ILE A 182 -17.64 -19.34 -9.11
N ASP A 183 -18.71 -20.14 -9.30
CA ASP A 183 -19.80 -20.23 -8.33
C ASP A 183 -19.43 -21.21 -7.21
N LEU A 184 -19.43 -20.73 -5.97
CA LEU A 184 -19.17 -21.50 -4.76
C LEU A 184 -20.46 -21.87 -4.00
N ALA A 185 -21.64 -21.53 -4.50
CA ALA A 185 -22.90 -21.90 -3.89
C ALA A 185 -23.08 -23.43 -3.88
N GLY A 186 -23.40 -24.00 -2.72
CA GLY A 186 -23.57 -25.45 -2.54
C GLY A 186 -22.30 -26.28 -2.71
N LYS A 187 -21.10 -25.67 -2.66
CA LYS A 187 -19.80 -26.34 -2.79
C LYS A 187 -19.17 -26.62 -1.44
N ASN A 188 -18.32 -27.65 -1.41
CA ASN A 188 -17.40 -27.89 -0.31
C ASN A 188 -16.12 -27.08 -0.52
N VAL A 189 -15.87 -26.08 0.33
CA VAL A 189 -14.79 -25.11 0.15
C VAL A 189 -13.74 -25.27 1.25
N ALA A 190 -12.49 -25.51 0.88
CA ALA A 190 -11.35 -25.39 1.79
C ALA A 190 -10.82 -23.96 1.81
N VAL A 191 -10.62 -23.38 3.00
CA VAL A 191 -9.92 -22.09 3.17
C VAL A 191 -8.60 -22.36 3.89
N ILE A 192 -7.48 -22.10 3.23
CA ILE A 192 -6.15 -22.32 3.77
C ILE A 192 -5.58 -21.00 4.29
N GLY A 193 -5.53 -20.86 5.61
CA GLY A 193 -5.01 -19.68 6.31
C GLY A 193 -6.08 -18.85 7.01
N THR A 194 -5.71 -18.34 8.19
CA THR A 194 -6.55 -17.57 9.11
C THR A 194 -5.99 -16.16 9.36
N GLY A 195 -5.33 -15.58 8.35
CA GLY A 195 -4.95 -14.17 8.34
C GLY A 195 -6.14 -13.25 8.05
N ALA A 196 -5.90 -11.94 7.86
CA ALA A 196 -6.95 -10.94 7.66
C ALA A 196 -7.94 -11.31 6.55
N SER A 197 -7.46 -11.85 5.41
CA SER A 197 -8.34 -12.25 4.32
C SER A 197 -9.18 -13.49 4.65
N GLY A 198 -8.61 -14.50 5.32
CA GLY A 198 -9.35 -15.69 5.74
C GLY A 198 -10.45 -15.37 6.74
N VAL A 199 -10.14 -14.54 7.75
CA VAL A 199 -11.11 -14.09 8.77
C VAL A 199 -12.29 -13.32 8.14
N GLN A 200 -12.06 -12.62 7.04
CA GLN A 200 -13.12 -11.88 6.33
C GLN A 200 -13.89 -12.76 5.34
N ALA A 201 -13.21 -13.69 4.64
CA ALA A 201 -13.82 -14.52 3.62
C ALA A 201 -14.69 -15.65 4.22
N VAL A 202 -14.25 -16.29 5.30
CA VAL A 202 -14.94 -17.43 5.92
C VAL A 202 -16.40 -17.12 6.27
N PRO A 203 -16.76 -16.01 6.93
CA PRO A 203 -18.17 -15.71 7.22
C PRO A 203 -19.04 -15.52 5.97
N GLU A 204 -18.48 -15.01 4.88
CA GLU A 204 -19.21 -14.81 3.65
C GLU A 204 -19.36 -16.13 2.87
N LEU A 205 -18.34 -16.98 2.87
CA LEU A 205 -18.40 -18.32 2.29
C LEU A 205 -19.38 -19.22 3.02
N ALA A 206 -19.43 -19.15 4.36
CA ALA A 206 -20.37 -19.91 5.18
C ALA A 206 -21.85 -19.59 4.87
N LYS A 207 -22.16 -18.47 4.21
CA LYS A 207 -23.53 -18.13 3.82
C LYS A 207 -23.99 -18.84 2.54
N ILE A 208 -23.06 -19.33 1.70
CA ILE A 208 -23.35 -19.83 0.36
C ILE A 208 -22.86 -21.24 0.11
N ALA A 209 -21.75 -21.65 0.72
CA ALA A 209 -21.17 -22.98 0.56
C ALA A 209 -21.99 -24.04 1.32
N ASP A 210 -21.98 -25.28 0.83
CA ASP A 210 -22.55 -26.42 1.55
C ASP A 210 -21.72 -26.75 2.79
N ARG A 211 -20.39 -26.72 2.64
CA ARG A 211 -19.43 -26.88 3.75
C ARG A 211 -18.22 -25.99 3.57
N VAL A 212 -17.73 -25.42 4.68
CA VAL A 212 -16.48 -24.67 4.71
C VAL A 212 -15.51 -25.34 5.67
N THR A 213 -14.35 -25.79 5.18
CA THR A 213 -13.28 -26.33 6.03
C THR A 213 -12.13 -25.34 6.11
N VAL A 214 -11.88 -24.80 7.30
CA VAL A 214 -10.82 -23.81 7.56
C VAL A 214 -9.58 -24.52 8.08
N PHE A 215 -8.48 -24.45 7.33
CA PHE A 215 -7.19 -24.98 7.75
C PHE A 215 -6.37 -23.91 8.47
N GLN A 216 -6.21 -24.09 9.78
CA GLN A 216 -5.52 -23.15 10.66
C GLN A 216 -4.17 -23.71 11.13
N ARG A 217 -3.08 -23.01 10.83
CA ARG A 217 -1.76 -23.31 11.39
C ARG A 217 -1.54 -22.65 12.76
N THR A 218 -1.95 -21.40 12.88
CA THR A 218 -1.78 -20.59 14.09
C THR A 218 -3.01 -19.70 14.26
N PRO A 219 -3.70 -19.69 15.39
CA PRO A 219 -4.85 -18.83 15.61
C PRO A 219 -4.43 -17.35 15.69
N PRO A 220 -5.18 -16.42 15.13
CA PRO A 220 -4.91 -15.00 15.27
C PRO A 220 -5.48 -14.43 16.57
N TRP A 221 -4.81 -13.45 17.16
CA TRP A 221 -5.46 -12.56 18.13
C TRP A 221 -6.53 -11.73 17.44
N MET A 222 -7.75 -11.75 17.98
CA MET A 222 -8.87 -10.99 17.45
C MET A 222 -9.48 -10.09 18.52
N VAL A 223 -9.95 -8.93 18.07
CA VAL A 223 -10.75 -8.00 18.88
C VAL A 223 -12.06 -7.66 18.15
N PRO A 224 -13.11 -7.24 18.88
CA PRO A 224 -14.33 -6.77 18.23
C PRO A 224 -14.03 -5.66 17.23
N LYS A 225 -14.71 -5.70 16.09
CA LYS A 225 -14.64 -4.67 15.06
C LYS A 225 -15.68 -3.58 15.30
N ASP A 226 -16.82 -3.96 15.87
CA ASP A 226 -17.98 -3.09 16.10
C ASP A 226 -18.39 -2.35 14.81
N ASP A 227 -18.39 -3.09 13.68
CA ASP A 227 -18.72 -2.52 12.38
C ASP A 227 -20.23 -2.36 12.22
N ARG A 228 -20.64 -1.14 11.93
CA ARG A 228 -22.04 -0.82 11.71
C ARG A 228 -22.24 0.17 10.56
N PRO A 229 -23.42 0.16 9.92
CA PRO A 229 -23.79 1.25 9.03
C PRO A 229 -23.94 2.55 9.83
N TYR A 230 -23.65 3.68 9.19
CA TYR A 230 -24.01 4.99 9.73
C TYR A 230 -25.52 5.20 9.65
N SER A 231 -26.10 5.82 10.67
CA SER A 231 -27.50 6.21 10.67
C SER A 231 -27.77 7.32 9.63
N PRO A 232 -29.02 7.47 9.16
CA PRO A 232 -29.37 8.56 8.25
C PRO A 232 -29.00 9.95 8.78
N SER A 233 -29.09 10.17 10.10
CA SER A 233 -28.70 11.43 10.75
C SER A 233 -27.18 11.67 10.71
N GLU A 234 -26.36 10.63 10.95
CA GLU A 234 -24.91 10.72 10.83
C GLU A 234 -24.49 11.02 9.38
N LEU A 235 -25.10 10.33 8.41
CA LEU A 235 -24.84 10.58 6.99
C LEU A 235 -25.20 12.00 6.57
N ALA A 236 -26.34 12.52 7.02
CA ALA A 236 -26.76 13.89 6.78
C ALA A 236 -25.78 14.90 7.43
N GLN A 237 -25.32 14.62 8.62
CA GLN A 237 -24.34 15.44 9.34
C GLN A 237 -23.01 15.51 8.61
N PHE A 238 -22.46 14.38 8.16
CA PHE A 238 -21.19 14.33 7.42
C PHE A 238 -21.25 15.08 6.09
N ARG A 239 -22.40 14.99 5.38
CA ARG A 239 -22.60 15.72 4.11
C ARG A 239 -22.68 17.21 4.30
N ARG A 240 -23.42 17.69 5.32
CA ARG A 240 -23.71 19.11 5.55
C ARG A 240 -22.63 19.84 6.33
N ASN A 241 -21.89 19.12 7.20
CA ASN A 241 -20.93 19.76 8.11
C ASN A 241 -19.51 19.20 7.95
N PRO A 242 -18.64 19.88 7.22
CA PRO A 242 -17.23 19.47 7.06
C PRO A 242 -16.46 19.37 8.39
N LEU A 243 -16.85 20.15 9.41
CA LEU A 243 -16.22 20.08 10.73
C LEU A 243 -16.58 18.79 11.46
N ALA A 244 -17.78 18.24 11.26
CA ALA A 244 -18.16 16.94 11.81
C ALA A 244 -17.24 15.83 11.28
N THR A 245 -17.03 15.77 9.97
CA THR A 245 -16.11 14.80 9.35
C THR A 245 -14.68 14.93 9.89
N ARG A 246 -14.18 16.16 10.02
CA ARG A 246 -12.84 16.44 10.60
C ARG A 246 -12.74 16.03 12.06
N ARG A 247 -13.78 16.34 12.85
CA ARG A 247 -13.84 15.97 14.27
C ARG A 247 -13.86 14.45 14.43
N THR A 248 -14.69 13.74 13.67
CA THR A 248 -14.77 12.28 13.68
C THR A 248 -13.42 11.67 13.29
N ARG A 249 -12.79 12.16 12.21
CA ARG A 249 -11.45 11.73 11.82
C ARG A 249 -10.43 11.91 12.94
N TRP A 250 -10.44 13.06 13.62
CA TRP A 250 -9.54 13.35 14.73
C TRP A 250 -9.81 12.44 15.94
N GLN A 251 -11.07 12.16 16.27
CA GLN A 251 -11.43 11.25 17.37
C GLN A 251 -10.94 9.83 17.10
N ILE A 252 -11.11 9.34 15.87
CA ILE A 252 -10.63 8.03 15.44
C ILE A 252 -9.09 8.00 15.49
N TRP A 253 -8.44 9.03 14.96
CA TRP A 253 -6.99 9.14 14.98
C TRP A 253 -6.45 9.13 16.42
N LYS A 254 -7.05 9.93 17.30
CA LYS A 254 -6.66 9.97 18.73
C LYS A 254 -6.85 8.62 19.40
N PHE A 255 -7.98 7.96 19.17
CA PHE A 255 -8.24 6.61 19.69
C PHE A 255 -7.16 5.62 19.21
N GLN A 256 -6.83 5.61 17.94
CA GLN A 256 -5.79 4.74 17.40
C GLN A 256 -4.41 5.07 17.97
N HIS A 257 -4.09 6.36 18.08
CA HIS A 257 -2.84 6.85 18.67
C HIS A 257 -2.68 6.39 20.13
N ASP A 258 -3.68 6.64 20.96
CA ASP A 258 -3.67 6.29 22.39
C ASP A 258 -3.63 4.77 22.63
N ASN A 259 -4.08 3.98 21.65
CA ASN A 259 -4.10 2.52 21.72
C ASN A 259 -2.97 1.85 20.91
N THR A 260 -2.02 2.62 20.39
CA THR A 260 -0.83 2.09 19.74
C THR A 260 0.22 1.78 20.79
N ALA A 261 0.55 0.50 20.93
CA ALA A 261 1.61 0.01 21.81
C ALA A 261 2.55 -0.88 21.01
N THR A 262 3.84 -0.67 21.17
CA THR A 262 4.89 -1.42 20.47
C THR A 262 5.83 -2.17 21.40
N PHE A 263 5.95 -1.70 22.65
CA PHE A 263 6.80 -2.30 23.65
C PHE A 263 6.02 -3.33 24.49
N ALA A 264 6.72 -4.37 24.93
CA ALA A 264 6.08 -5.52 25.55
C ALA A 264 5.49 -5.25 26.93
N ASP A 265 6.06 -4.28 27.63
CA ASP A 265 5.70 -3.83 28.99
C ASP A 265 4.67 -2.68 28.99
N ASP A 266 4.17 -2.28 27.82
CA ASP A 266 3.18 -1.23 27.71
C ASP A 266 1.83 -1.71 28.32
N PRO A 267 1.22 -0.95 29.26
CA PRO A 267 -0.05 -1.31 29.88
C PRO A 267 -1.19 -1.50 28.87
N VAL A 268 -1.13 -0.83 27.73
CA VAL A 268 -2.10 -0.99 26.63
C VAL A 268 -2.07 -2.44 26.09
N VAL A 269 -0.92 -3.09 26.05
CA VAL A 269 -0.83 -4.51 25.62
C VAL A 269 -1.63 -5.39 26.54
N THR A 270 -1.49 -5.23 27.87
CA THR A 270 -2.22 -6.02 28.88
C THR A 270 -3.72 -5.83 28.76
N GLU A 271 -4.19 -4.59 28.69
CA GLU A 271 -5.62 -4.31 28.58
C GLU A 271 -6.21 -4.81 27.27
N ARG A 272 -5.50 -4.66 26.15
CA ARG A 272 -5.96 -5.17 24.85
C ARG A 272 -5.94 -6.70 24.78
N THR A 273 -5.00 -7.37 25.44
CA THR A 273 -5.00 -8.84 25.60
C THR A 273 -6.25 -9.27 26.35
N ARG A 274 -6.59 -8.59 27.45
CA ARG A 274 -7.80 -8.89 28.24
C ARG A 274 -9.08 -8.72 27.38
N ILE A 275 -9.17 -7.66 26.59
CA ILE A 275 -10.31 -7.44 25.66
C ILE A 275 -10.41 -8.60 24.66
N ALA A 276 -9.29 -9.00 24.03
CA ALA A 276 -9.26 -10.08 23.04
C ALA A 276 -9.64 -11.44 23.66
N THR A 277 -9.11 -11.76 24.85
CA THR A 277 -9.45 -12.99 25.58
C THR A 277 -10.93 -13.01 25.96
N SER A 278 -11.43 -11.92 26.55
CA SER A 278 -12.85 -11.81 26.91
C SER A 278 -13.78 -11.86 25.70
N PHE A 279 -13.33 -11.35 24.53
CA PHE A 279 -14.10 -11.45 23.29
C PHE A 279 -14.22 -12.92 22.83
N LEU A 280 -13.13 -13.68 22.84
CA LEU A 280 -13.13 -15.09 22.49
C LEU A 280 -14.03 -15.88 23.47
N GLU A 281 -13.85 -15.68 24.77
CA GLU A 281 -14.61 -16.39 25.83
C GLU A 281 -16.11 -16.15 25.74
N ARG A 282 -16.53 -14.91 25.50
CA ARG A 282 -17.96 -14.56 25.38
C ARG A 282 -18.58 -15.05 24.08
N THR A 283 -17.78 -15.18 23.01
CA THR A 283 -18.32 -15.50 21.68
C THR A 283 -18.31 -16.99 21.40
N VAL A 284 -17.31 -17.74 21.91
CA VAL A 284 -17.14 -19.16 21.64
C VAL A 284 -17.47 -19.97 22.89
N ALA A 285 -18.63 -20.64 22.88
CA ALA A 285 -19.10 -21.46 24.02
C ALA A 285 -18.37 -22.80 24.11
N ASP A 286 -18.11 -23.43 22.97
CA ASP A 286 -17.42 -24.73 22.91
C ASP A 286 -15.96 -24.61 23.37
N GLU A 287 -15.60 -25.36 24.41
CA GLU A 287 -14.27 -25.29 25.03
C GLU A 287 -13.17 -25.84 24.14
N ARG A 288 -13.46 -26.86 23.32
CA ARG A 288 -12.48 -27.45 22.40
C ARG A 288 -12.16 -26.45 21.29
N LEU A 289 -13.19 -25.83 20.71
CA LEU A 289 -13.03 -24.78 19.70
C LEU A 289 -12.30 -23.56 20.30
N ARG A 290 -12.68 -23.12 21.50
CA ARG A 290 -12.03 -22.00 22.18
C ARG A 290 -10.54 -22.24 22.41
N ARG A 291 -10.14 -23.45 22.85
CA ARG A 291 -8.72 -23.83 22.96
C ARG A 291 -8.00 -23.78 21.63
N ALA A 292 -8.62 -24.25 20.55
CA ALA A 292 -8.05 -24.23 19.20
C ALA A 292 -7.89 -22.79 18.66
N LEU A 293 -8.68 -21.83 19.15
CA LEU A 293 -8.65 -20.43 18.74
C LEU A 293 -7.84 -19.53 19.69
N THR A 294 -7.31 -20.07 20.77
CA THR A 294 -6.46 -19.31 21.71
C THR A 294 -5.02 -19.23 21.19
N PRO A 295 -4.48 -18.03 20.92
CA PRO A 295 -3.10 -17.88 20.48
C PRO A 295 -2.10 -18.22 21.60
N ASP A 296 -1.00 -18.87 21.23
CA ASP A 296 0.12 -19.27 22.10
C ASP A 296 1.29 -18.26 22.08
N TYR A 297 1.10 -17.12 21.48
CA TYR A 297 2.10 -16.04 21.34
C TYR A 297 1.58 -14.71 21.89
N PRO A 298 2.49 -13.79 22.29
CA PRO A 298 2.10 -12.50 22.87
C PRO A 298 1.18 -11.66 21.96
N PHE A 299 0.21 -10.99 22.56
CA PHE A 299 -0.68 -10.07 21.84
C PHE A 299 0.14 -9.01 21.07
N ARG A 300 -0.25 -8.70 19.82
CA ARG A 300 0.46 -7.79 18.88
C ARG A 300 1.80 -8.30 18.32
N CYS A 301 2.32 -9.44 18.76
CA CYS A 301 3.52 -10.00 18.15
C CYS A 301 3.33 -10.34 16.66
N LYS A 302 2.11 -10.75 16.31
CA LYS A 302 1.58 -10.79 14.94
C LYS A 302 0.47 -9.74 14.80
N ARG A 303 -0.01 -9.48 13.58
CA ARG A 303 -1.12 -8.57 13.37
C ARG A 303 -2.35 -9.03 14.14
N VAL A 304 -2.90 -8.15 14.97
CA VAL A 304 -4.22 -8.35 15.60
C VAL A 304 -5.30 -8.10 14.56
N LEU A 305 -6.27 -8.98 14.49
CA LEU A 305 -7.37 -8.89 13.52
C LEU A 305 -8.64 -8.35 14.18
N LEU A 306 -9.47 -7.69 13.38
CA LEU A 306 -10.76 -7.18 13.78
C LEU A 306 -11.85 -7.98 13.07
N GLY A 307 -12.83 -8.48 13.82
CA GLY A 307 -13.95 -9.22 13.23
C GLY A 307 -15.06 -9.45 14.24
N ASP A 308 -16.28 -9.38 13.79
CA ASP A 308 -17.49 -9.63 14.62
C ASP A 308 -18.10 -11.00 14.29
N ASP A 309 -17.93 -11.49 13.06
CA ASP A 309 -18.67 -12.64 12.52
C ASP A 309 -17.83 -13.92 12.42
N TYR A 310 -16.49 -13.84 12.43
CA TYR A 310 -15.62 -15.01 12.22
C TYR A 310 -15.82 -16.10 13.26
N TYR A 311 -15.81 -15.75 14.56
CA TYR A 311 -16.04 -16.72 15.62
C TYR A 311 -17.44 -17.31 15.58
N ARG A 312 -18.43 -16.55 15.13
CA ARG A 312 -19.81 -17.03 14.93
C ARG A 312 -19.90 -18.00 13.75
N ALA A 313 -19.21 -17.70 12.66
CA ALA A 313 -19.16 -18.59 11.49
C ALA A 313 -18.56 -19.97 11.85
N LEU A 314 -17.49 -19.98 12.63
CA LEU A 314 -16.84 -21.25 13.07
C LEU A 314 -17.69 -22.12 14.02
N GLN A 315 -18.82 -21.63 14.51
CA GLN A 315 -19.76 -22.37 15.35
C GLN A 315 -20.98 -22.91 14.58
N GLN A 316 -21.02 -22.74 13.26
CA GLN A 316 -22.05 -23.30 12.41
C GLN A 316 -21.73 -24.76 12.08
N ASP A 317 -22.75 -25.61 12.01
CA ASP A 317 -22.60 -27.06 11.86
C ASP A 317 -21.88 -27.48 10.55
N HIS A 318 -21.89 -26.62 9.54
CA HIS A 318 -21.25 -26.85 8.24
C HIS A 318 -19.88 -26.12 8.10
N VAL A 319 -19.33 -25.59 9.19
CA VAL A 319 -18.02 -24.93 9.20
C VAL A 319 -17.07 -25.66 10.12
N ASP A 320 -16.08 -26.32 9.55
CA ASP A 320 -15.09 -27.09 10.28
C ASP A 320 -13.78 -26.32 10.44
N LEU A 321 -13.16 -26.40 11.63
CA LEU A 321 -11.82 -25.93 11.88
C LEU A 321 -10.83 -27.09 12.01
N VAL A 322 -9.87 -27.16 11.10
CA VAL A 322 -8.80 -28.17 11.09
C VAL A 322 -7.48 -27.53 11.49
N THR A 323 -6.92 -27.97 12.60
CA THR A 323 -5.63 -27.48 13.15
C THR A 323 -4.46 -28.42 12.85
N THR A 324 -4.75 -29.63 12.35
CA THR A 324 -3.73 -30.58 11.91
C THR A 324 -3.07 -30.05 10.64
N PRO A 325 -1.73 -30.05 10.54
CA PRO A 325 -1.03 -29.59 9.35
C PRO A 325 -1.45 -30.38 8.11
N ILE A 326 -1.56 -29.70 6.99
CA ILE A 326 -1.78 -30.30 5.67
C ILE A 326 -0.52 -31.09 5.30
N ASP A 327 -0.70 -32.30 4.78
CA ASP A 327 0.34 -33.14 4.21
C ASP A 327 0.42 -32.90 2.70
N ARG A 328 -0.70 -33.08 2.01
CA ARG A 328 -0.79 -32.90 0.55
C ARG A 328 -2.21 -32.57 0.10
N VAL A 329 -2.31 -32.15 -1.14
CA VAL A 329 -3.55 -32.03 -1.89
C VAL A 329 -3.57 -33.14 -2.95
N THR A 330 -4.75 -33.68 -3.22
CA THR A 330 -5.02 -34.62 -4.32
C THR A 330 -5.93 -33.95 -5.35
N GLU A 331 -6.30 -34.66 -6.40
CA GLU A 331 -7.23 -34.13 -7.41
C GLU A 331 -8.55 -33.61 -6.82
N THR A 332 -9.02 -34.18 -5.69
CA THR A 332 -10.35 -33.88 -5.14
C THR A 332 -10.35 -33.60 -3.64
N SER A 333 -9.21 -33.62 -2.96
CA SER A 333 -9.20 -33.51 -1.49
C SER A 333 -7.96 -32.88 -0.93
N VAL A 334 -8.08 -32.35 0.31
CA VAL A 334 -6.96 -31.95 1.17
C VAL A 334 -6.74 -33.06 2.20
N VAL A 335 -5.51 -33.55 2.31
CA VAL A 335 -5.12 -34.61 3.26
C VAL A 335 -4.21 -34.03 4.32
N THR A 336 -4.55 -34.29 5.58
CA THR A 336 -3.74 -33.85 6.74
C THR A 336 -2.64 -34.85 7.07
N LYS A 337 -1.62 -34.44 7.84
CA LYS A 337 -0.56 -35.33 8.34
C LYS A 337 -1.06 -36.43 9.28
N ALA A 338 -2.28 -36.31 9.82
CA ALA A 338 -2.94 -37.38 10.57
C ALA A 338 -3.73 -38.36 9.69
N GLY A 339 -3.67 -38.22 8.36
CA GLY A 339 -4.39 -39.06 7.42
C GLY A 339 -5.88 -38.67 7.19
N GLN A 340 -6.37 -37.62 7.86
CA GLN A 340 -7.71 -37.12 7.61
C GLN A 340 -7.81 -36.59 6.17
N ARG A 341 -8.78 -37.09 5.43
CA ARG A 341 -9.11 -36.64 4.09
C ARG A 341 -10.35 -35.76 4.12
N VAL A 342 -10.26 -34.60 3.49
CA VAL A 342 -11.35 -33.63 3.34
C VAL A 342 -11.59 -33.45 1.85
N ASP A 343 -12.70 -33.99 1.35
CA ASP A 343 -13.09 -33.84 -0.05
C ASP A 343 -13.67 -32.44 -0.28
N VAL A 344 -13.19 -31.75 -1.32
CA VAL A 344 -13.52 -30.35 -1.60
C VAL A 344 -13.67 -30.09 -3.11
N ASP A 345 -14.54 -29.15 -3.45
CA ASP A 345 -14.76 -28.67 -4.82
C ASP A 345 -13.90 -27.44 -5.13
N ALA A 346 -13.51 -26.70 -4.10
CA ALA A 346 -12.71 -25.49 -4.25
C ALA A 346 -11.71 -25.31 -3.11
N ILE A 347 -10.55 -24.74 -3.41
CA ILE A 347 -9.52 -24.33 -2.44
C ILE A 347 -9.29 -22.82 -2.56
N VAL A 348 -9.50 -22.10 -1.46
CA VAL A 348 -9.22 -20.67 -1.33
C VAL A 348 -7.94 -20.47 -0.51
N LEU A 349 -6.90 -19.96 -1.14
CA LEU A 349 -5.65 -19.63 -0.50
C LEU A 349 -5.74 -18.24 0.15
N ALA A 350 -5.86 -18.20 1.47
CA ALA A 350 -5.77 -16.98 2.29
C ALA A 350 -4.38 -16.86 2.96
N THR A 351 -3.34 -17.23 2.21
CA THR A 351 -1.96 -17.42 2.68
C THR A 351 -1.12 -16.14 2.68
N GLY A 352 -1.69 -15.03 2.19
CA GLY A 352 -1.12 -13.70 2.27
C GLY A 352 -0.04 -13.38 1.24
N PHE A 353 0.95 -12.57 1.62
CA PHE A 353 1.89 -11.94 0.71
C PHE A 353 3.35 -12.08 1.20
N GLU A 354 4.29 -11.95 0.28
CA GLU A 354 5.74 -11.88 0.52
C GLU A 354 6.15 -10.48 0.98
N THR A 355 5.83 -10.12 2.21
CA THR A 355 5.97 -8.74 2.71
C THR A 355 7.40 -8.28 2.97
N SER A 356 8.37 -9.17 3.03
CA SER A 356 9.80 -8.84 3.15
C SER A 356 10.50 -8.62 1.81
N ARG A 357 9.84 -8.97 0.69
CA ARG A 357 10.40 -8.84 -0.67
C ARG A 357 9.93 -7.53 -1.33
N TYR A 358 10.44 -6.41 -0.81
CA TYR A 358 10.11 -5.09 -1.36
C TYR A 358 10.51 -4.98 -2.83
N LEU A 359 9.67 -4.31 -3.64
CA LEU A 359 9.88 -4.09 -5.08
C LEU A 359 10.13 -5.38 -5.87
N SER A 360 9.61 -6.53 -5.41
CA SER A 360 9.74 -7.79 -6.13
C SER A 360 9.17 -7.66 -7.55
N GLY A 361 9.93 -8.11 -8.54
CA GLY A 361 9.59 -7.96 -9.96
C GLY A 361 10.03 -6.65 -10.59
N ILE A 362 10.77 -5.77 -9.87
CA ILE A 362 11.39 -4.55 -10.41
C ILE A 362 12.87 -4.59 -10.09
N ASP A 363 13.73 -4.67 -11.11
CA ASP A 363 15.18 -4.61 -10.95
C ASP A 363 15.63 -3.14 -10.93
N VAL A 364 16.06 -2.66 -9.78
CA VAL A 364 16.52 -1.27 -9.58
C VAL A 364 18.02 -1.24 -9.54
N ILE A 365 18.65 -0.52 -10.49
CA ILE A 365 20.10 -0.46 -10.69
C ILE A 365 20.55 0.99 -10.50
N GLY A 366 21.27 1.26 -9.42
CA GLY A 366 21.74 2.57 -9.01
C GLY A 366 23.10 2.95 -9.60
N THR A 367 23.78 3.86 -8.91
CA THR A 367 25.13 4.33 -9.29
C THR A 367 26.12 3.17 -9.30
N GLY A 368 27.06 3.22 -10.26
CA GLY A 368 28.06 2.15 -10.41
C GLY A 368 27.50 0.77 -10.78
N GLY A 369 26.24 0.69 -11.21
CA GLY A 369 25.61 -0.58 -11.57
C GLY A 369 25.12 -1.41 -10.37
N GLN A 370 25.12 -0.86 -9.17
CA GLN A 370 24.68 -1.56 -7.94
C GLN A 370 23.19 -1.89 -8.00
N ARG A 371 22.87 -3.16 -7.85
CA ARG A 371 21.47 -3.62 -7.77
C ARG A 371 20.93 -3.47 -6.35
N LEU A 372 19.73 -2.93 -6.22
CA LEU A 372 19.10 -2.66 -4.91
C LEU A 372 18.88 -3.94 -4.11
N HIS A 373 18.39 -5.00 -4.76
CA HIS A 373 18.14 -6.28 -4.10
C HIS A 373 19.43 -6.98 -3.64
N GLU A 374 20.52 -6.86 -4.42
CA GLU A 374 21.83 -7.39 -4.01
C GLU A 374 22.37 -6.65 -2.79
N ARG A 375 22.22 -5.31 -2.77
CA ARG A 375 22.61 -4.50 -1.62
C ARG A 375 21.82 -4.84 -0.35
N TRP A 376 20.53 -5.09 -0.49
CA TRP A 376 19.66 -5.46 0.64
C TRP A 376 19.91 -6.87 1.14
N GLY A 377 20.25 -7.80 0.22
CA GLY A 377 20.26 -9.22 0.55
C GLY A 377 18.90 -9.65 1.11
N PRO A 378 18.88 -10.43 2.20
CA PRO A 378 17.63 -10.83 2.87
C PRO A 378 16.98 -9.73 3.72
N ASP A 379 17.70 -8.63 4.02
CA ASP A 379 17.32 -7.61 5.00
C ASP A 379 17.11 -6.23 4.38
N PRO A 380 16.00 -5.98 3.69
CA PRO A 380 15.72 -4.67 3.09
C PRO A 380 15.75 -3.57 4.13
N SER A 381 16.42 -2.47 3.78
CA SER A 381 16.57 -1.27 4.62
C SER A 381 16.57 0.00 3.78
N ALA A 382 16.15 1.12 4.38
CA ALA A 382 16.12 2.41 3.72
C ALA A 382 16.14 3.54 4.76
N TYR A 383 16.63 4.71 4.38
CA TYR A 383 16.52 5.91 5.20
C TYR A 383 15.05 6.37 5.23
N LEU A 384 14.45 6.34 6.43
CA LEU A 384 13.02 6.66 6.68
C LEU A 384 12.05 5.78 5.85
N GLY A 385 12.49 4.62 5.34
CA GLY A 385 11.70 3.82 4.42
C GLY A 385 11.43 4.47 3.06
N VAL A 386 12.14 5.55 2.72
CA VAL A 386 11.88 6.37 1.52
C VAL A 386 13.04 6.38 0.54
N ALA A 387 14.28 6.36 1.00
CA ALA A 387 15.46 6.48 0.11
C ALA A 387 16.59 5.55 0.54
N VAL A 388 17.44 5.19 -0.44
CA VAL A 388 18.63 4.36 -0.24
C VAL A 388 19.82 5.08 -0.86
N SER A 389 20.96 5.14 -0.17
CA SER A 389 22.17 5.80 -0.66
C SER A 389 22.72 5.08 -1.90
N GLY A 390 23.21 5.84 -2.90
CA GLY A 390 23.63 5.31 -4.19
C GLY A 390 22.47 5.12 -5.19
N PHE A 391 21.26 5.56 -4.82
CA PHE A 391 20.09 5.58 -5.70
C PHE A 391 19.52 7.01 -5.77
N PRO A 392 20.22 7.91 -6.49
CA PRO A 392 19.87 9.33 -6.50
C PRO A 392 18.50 9.58 -7.12
N ASN A 393 17.71 10.51 -6.56
CA ASN A 393 16.35 10.83 -7.01
C ASN A 393 15.40 9.62 -7.08
N PHE A 394 15.73 8.52 -6.40
CA PHE A 394 14.87 7.33 -6.28
C PHE A 394 14.22 7.31 -4.90
N PHE A 395 12.90 7.16 -4.88
CA PHE A 395 12.13 7.16 -3.66
C PHE A 395 11.16 5.99 -3.61
N MET A 396 10.82 5.56 -2.41
CA MET A 396 9.83 4.51 -2.15
C MET A 396 8.73 5.06 -1.25
N LEU A 397 7.49 4.67 -1.48
CA LEU A 397 6.38 4.82 -0.55
C LEU A 397 6.01 3.43 -0.03
N TYR A 398 5.81 3.32 1.28
CA TYR A 398 5.63 2.05 1.97
C TYR A 398 6.87 1.14 1.87
N GLY A 399 8.06 1.74 1.91
CA GLY A 399 9.33 1.00 1.92
C GLY A 399 9.63 0.35 3.28
N PRO A 400 10.84 -0.20 3.45
CA PRO A 400 11.25 -0.90 4.66
C PRO A 400 10.98 -0.10 5.94
N ASN A 401 10.47 -0.79 6.97
CA ASN A 401 10.19 -0.23 8.29
C ASN A 401 9.26 1.00 8.29
N THR A 402 8.20 0.96 7.49
CA THR A 402 7.16 2.02 7.50
C THR A 402 5.77 1.49 7.84
N ASN A 403 5.61 0.17 8.01
CA ASN A 403 4.32 -0.39 8.41
C ASN A 403 4.06 -0.09 9.89
N GLN A 404 2.88 0.41 10.18
CA GLN A 404 2.46 0.73 11.54
C GLN A 404 1.33 -0.21 11.99
N GLY A 405 1.52 -0.84 13.14
CA GLY A 405 0.57 -1.83 13.64
C GLY A 405 -0.68 -1.27 14.32
N GLY A 406 -0.90 0.04 14.35
CA GLY A 406 -1.97 0.63 15.17
C GLY A 406 -2.73 1.81 14.59
N ASN A 407 -2.26 2.44 13.52
CA ASN A 407 -2.91 3.60 12.91
C ASN A 407 -3.03 3.45 11.40
N SER A 408 -3.54 4.45 10.70
CA SER A 408 -3.76 4.40 9.26
C SER A 408 -2.45 4.51 8.48
N ILE A 409 -2.19 3.54 7.61
CA ILE A 409 -1.06 3.61 6.68
C ILE A 409 -1.13 4.82 5.73
N VAL A 410 -2.35 5.31 5.44
CA VAL A 410 -2.55 6.50 4.60
C VAL A 410 -1.82 7.72 5.19
N TYR A 411 -1.79 7.85 6.52
CA TYR A 411 -1.05 8.91 7.20
C TYR A 411 0.46 8.83 6.94
N ILE A 412 1.02 7.63 7.01
CA ILE A 412 2.45 7.37 6.72
C ILE A 412 2.76 7.66 5.25
N LEU A 413 1.89 7.24 4.33
CA LEU A 413 2.05 7.50 2.90
C LEU A 413 2.02 9.00 2.59
N GLU A 414 1.10 9.77 3.18
CA GLU A 414 1.06 11.23 3.03
C GLU A 414 2.33 11.91 3.58
N ALA A 415 2.84 11.43 4.71
CA ALA A 415 4.06 11.95 5.30
C ALA A 415 5.30 11.66 4.44
N GLY A 416 5.40 10.45 3.90
CA GLY A 416 6.44 10.08 2.92
C GLY A 416 6.34 10.88 1.62
N ALA A 417 5.14 11.03 1.07
CA ALA A 417 4.88 11.81 -0.15
C ALA A 417 5.28 13.29 0.02
N ARG A 418 5.11 13.85 1.22
CA ARG A 418 5.57 15.21 1.56
C ARG A 418 7.10 15.33 1.51
N LEU A 419 7.82 14.33 2.03
CA LEU A 419 9.28 14.28 1.94
C LEU A 419 9.73 14.20 0.49
N VAL A 420 9.11 13.34 -0.31
CA VAL A 420 9.37 13.22 -1.76
C VAL A 420 9.12 14.56 -2.45
N ALA A 421 7.98 15.21 -2.22
CA ALA A 421 7.68 16.53 -2.81
C ALA A 421 8.70 17.60 -2.40
N SER A 422 9.22 17.56 -1.17
CA SER A 422 10.31 18.45 -0.70
C SER A 422 11.62 18.19 -1.47
N ALA A 423 11.94 16.91 -1.74
CA ALA A 423 13.12 16.50 -2.50
C ALA A 423 13.01 16.96 -3.96
N VAL A 424 11.90 16.64 -4.62
CA VAL A 424 11.66 17.03 -6.03
C VAL A 424 11.62 18.55 -6.19
N SER A 425 11.01 19.28 -5.25
CA SER A 425 11.05 20.76 -5.24
C SER A 425 12.47 21.32 -5.12
N ARG A 426 13.38 20.64 -4.43
CA ARG A 426 14.78 21.02 -4.37
C ARG A 426 15.47 20.80 -5.70
N VAL A 427 15.22 19.66 -6.37
CA VAL A 427 15.71 19.35 -7.72
C VAL A 427 15.17 20.39 -8.74
N ALA A 428 13.87 20.70 -8.69
CA ALA A 428 13.26 21.70 -9.56
C ALA A 428 13.91 23.09 -9.45
N ARG A 429 14.20 23.52 -8.21
CA ARG A 429 14.81 24.84 -7.98
C ARG A 429 16.30 24.90 -8.32
N ARG A 430 17.06 23.83 -8.07
CA ARG A 430 18.53 23.85 -8.14
C ARG A 430 19.11 23.06 -9.31
N GLY A 431 18.30 22.22 -9.93
CA GLY A 431 18.76 21.19 -10.90
C GLY A 431 19.52 20.07 -10.21
N GLY A 432 20.03 19.13 -11.01
CA GLY A 432 20.82 18.01 -10.52
C GLY A 432 20.01 16.93 -9.82
N TYR A 433 20.62 16.30 -8.83
CA TYR A 433 19.95 15.23 -8.08
C TYR A 433 20.23 15.32 -6.58
N VAL A 434 19.39 14.68 -5.79
CA VAL A 434 19.57 14.48 -4.35
C VAL A 434 19.80 12.99 -4.08
N ASP A 435 20.65 12.70 -3.11
CA ASP A 435 20.90 11.36 -2.60
C ASP A 435 21.04 11.39 -1.09
N VAL A 436 20.67 10.32 -0.40
CA VAL A 436 20.90 10.22 1.04
C VAL A 436 22.36 9.88 1.33
N ARG A 437 22.93 10.51 2.35
CA ARG A 437 24.31 10.21 2.77
C ARG A 437 24.41 8.79 3.33
N PRO A 438 25.40 7.97 2.91
CA PRO A 438 25.59 6.62 3.44
C PRO A 438 25.67 6.57 4.97
N GLU A 439 26.34 7.58 5.60
CA GLU A 439 26.48 7.66 7.05
C GLU A 439 25.16 7.97 7.73
N ALA A 440 24.29 8.77 7.10
CA ALA A 440 22.98 9.10 7.62
C ALA A 440 22.04 7.88 7.55
N GLU A 441 22.08 7.14 6.45
CA GLU A 441 21.32 5.90 6.27
C GLU A 441 21.77 4.83 7.29
N ARG A 442 23.09 4.60 7.44
CA ARG A 442 23.61 3.64 8.44
C ARG A 442 23.18 4.02 9.85
N ARG A 443 23.51 5.22 10.30
CA ARG A 443 23.13 5.70 11.65
C ARG A 443 21.66 5.57 11.94
N TYR A 444 20.81 5.86 10.94
CA TYR A 444 19.36 5.71 11.07
C TYR A 444 18.95 4.25 11.23
N ASN A 445 19.46 3.34 10.41
CA ASN A 445 19.10 1.93 10.45
C ASN A 445 19.67 1.20 11.68
N ASP A 446 20.86 1.58 12.16
CA ASP A 446 21.45 1.04 13.38
C ASP A 446 20.57 1.39 14.60
N GLN A 447 20.20 2.66 14.73
CA GLN A 447 19.30 3.11 15.80
C GLN A 447 17.92 2.42 15.71
N LEU A 448 17.35 2.35 14.50
CA LEU A 448 16.07 1.73 14.27
C LEU A 448 16.09 0.23 14.63
N SER A 449 17.15 -0.49 14.28
CA SER A 449 17.33 -1.90 14.62
C SER A 449 17.39 -2.12 16.13
N ALA A 450 18.17 -1.31 16.84
CA ALA A 450 18.28 -1.37 18.30
C ALA A 450 16.92 -1.11 19.00
N ASP A 451 16.13 -0.16 18.47
CA ASP A 451 14.81 0.12 19.01
C ASP A 451 13.80 -0.99 18.69
N LEU A 452 13.89 -1.60 17.51
CA LEU A 452 13.04 -2.73 17.10
C LEU A 452 13.29 -3.98 17.95
N GLU A 453 14.50 -4.25 18.39
CA GLU A 453 14.84 -5.37 19.27
C GLU A 453 14.11 -5.33 20.62
N ARG A 454 13.70 -4.15 21.07
CA ARG A 454 12.97 -3.95 22.32
C ARG A 454 11.46 -4.11 22.17
N THR A 455 10.96 -4.28 20.94
CA THR A 455 9.54 -4.36 20.66
C THR A 455 8.96 -5.75 20.89
N ILE A 456 7.64 -5.82 21.02
CA ILE A 456 6.88 -7.08 21.14
C ILE A 456 7.09 -8.00 19.93
N TRP A 457 7.43 -7.46 18.76
CA TRP A 457 7.56 -8.21 17.50
C TRP A 457 8.76 -9.17 17.47
N THR A 458 9.67 -9.06 18.44
CA THR A 458 10.80 -10.00 18.58
C THR A 458 10.42 -11.29 19.28
N ARG A 459 9.23 -11.36 19.90
CA ARG A 459 8.82 -12.47 20.77
C ARG A 459 8.08 -13.61 20.08
N CYS A 460 7.97 -13.56 18.75
CA CYS A 460 7.39 -14.66 17.95
C CYS A 460 7.86 -14.61 16.50
N ASP A 461 7.69 -15.71 15.79
CA ASP A 461 7.81 -15.76 14.34
C ASP A 461 6.62 -15.08 13.68
N SER A 462 6.90 -14.12 12.81
CA SER A 462 5.88 -13.39 12.05
C SER A 462 6.39 -12.96 10.69
N TYR A 463 5.47 -12.64 9.79
CA TYR A 463 5.80 -12.07 8.48
C TYR A 463 6.39 -10.65 8.55
N PHE A 464 6.60 -10.11 9.75
CA PHE A 464 7.31 -8.86 9.96
C PHE A 464 8.83 -9.01 9.85
N ARG A 465 9.30 -10.25 9.95
CA ARG A 465 10.71 -10.59 9.92
C ARG A 465 11.17 -11.06 8.56
N SER A 466 12.42 -10.76 8.25
CA SER A 466 13.16 -11.39 7.17
C SER A 466 13.59 -12.82 7.54
N PRO A 467 14.12 -13.59 6.59
CA PRO A 467 14.68 -14.92 6.87
C PRO A 467 15.82 -14.91 7.90
N THR A 468 16.54 -13.81 8.08
CA THR A 468 17.59 -13.66 9.11
C THR A 468 17.04 -13.39 10.51
N GLY A 469 15.72 -13.12 10.62
CA GLY A 469 15.07 -12.77 11.87
C GLY A 469 14.99 -11.25 12.13
N ARG A 470 15.56 -10.39 11.27
CA ARG A 470 15.45 -8.94 11.39
C ARG A 470 14.01 -8.47 11.11
N ILE A 471 13.52 -7.52 11.89
CA ILE A 471 12.21 -6.88 11.63
C ILE A 471 12.39 -5.83 10.54
N VAL A 472 11.88 -6.12 9.34
CA VAL A 472 12.08 -5.29 8.14
C VAL A 472 10.84 -4.51 7.71
N THR A 473 9.67 -4.77 8.32
CA THR A 473 8.43 -4.13 7.90
C THR A 473 7.96 -3.05 8.86
N GLN A 474 8.15 -3.22 10.16
CA GLN A 474 7.49 -2.44 11.20
C GLN A 474 8.22 -1.15 11.56
N TRP A 475 7.43 -0.10 11.84
CA TRP A 475 7.84 1.18 12.40
C TRP A 475 7.56 1.18 13.92
N PRO A 476 8.59 1.34 14.80
CA PRO A 476 8.42 1.15 16.24
C PRO A 476 7.88 2.38 16.98
N TYR A 477 7.80 3.53 16.34
CA TYR A 477 7.37 4.77 16.98
C TYR A 477 5.98 5.19 16.54
N THR A 478 5.52 6.35 17.03
CA THR A 478 4.23 6.91 16.63
C THR A 478 4.26 7.45 15.19
N GLU A 479 3.09 7.59 14.58
CA GLU A 479 2.92 8.24 13.28
C GLU A 479 3.32 9.72 13.30
N LEU A 480 3.17 10.39 14.45
CA LEU A 480 3.62 11.77 14.63
C LEU A 480 5.14 11.88 14.52
N GLU A 481 5.86 10.93 15.13
CA GLU A 481 7.32 10.90 15.02
C GLU A 481 7.76 10.65 13.57
N TYR A 482 7.06 9.77 12.84
CA TYR A 482 7.32 9.58 11.42
C TYR A 482 7.09 10.87 10.63
N ALA A 483 5.94 11.53 10.85
CA ALA A 483 5.62 12.81 10.19
C ALA A 483 6.64 13.91 10.53
N ARG A 484 7.13 13.97 11.77
CA ARG A 484 8.18 14.91 12.19
C ARG A 484 9.51 14.65 11.48
N ARG A 485 9.90 13.36 11.36
CA ARG A 485 11.15 12.96 10.70
C ARG A 485 11.10 13.19 9.20
N THR A 486 9.93 13.03 8.56
CA THR A 486 9.72 13.18 7.12
C THR A 486 9.22 14.56 6.71
N TRP A 487 9.10 15.52 7.66
CA TRP A 487 8.53 16.86 7.37
C TRP A 487 9.24 17.59 6.21
N ARG A 488 10.57 17.47 6.14
CA ARG A 488 11.41 18.09 5.10
C ARG A 488 12.76 17.40 5.01
N LEU A 489 13.44 17.56 3.86
CA LEU A 489 14.84 17.18 3.73
C LEU A 489 15.70 17.91 4.76
N ARG A 490 16.49 17.14 5.51
CA ARG A 490 17.48 17.69 6.44
C ARG A 490 18.82 17.81 5.70
N PRO A 491 19.40 19.01 5.53
CA PRO A 491 20.62 19.19 4.72
C PRO A 491 21.80 18.31 5.17
N ARG A 492 21.88 18.01 6.46
CA ARG A 492 22.94 17.15 7.02
C ARG A 492 22.85 15.68 6.61
N ASP A 493 21.66 15.19 6.23
CA ASP A 493 21.42 13.79 5.91
C ASP A 493 21.38 13.55 4.40
N TRP A 494 21.35 14.62 3.59
CA TRP A 494 21.21 14.56 2.16
C TRP A 494 22.36 15.25 1.42
N LEU A 495 22.82 14.62 0.35
CA LEU A 495 23.68 15.22 -0.67
C LEU A 495 22.79 15.92 -1.69
N HIS A 496 23.31 16.99 -2.29
CA HIS A 496 22.73 17.61 -3.47
C HIS A 496 23.87 17.86 -4.47
N HIS A 497 23.82 17.19 -5.59
CA HIS A 497 24.76 17.34 -6.69
C HIS A 497 24.15 18.31 -7.71
N SER A 498 24.67 19.53 -7.72
CA SER A 498 24.40 20.54 -8.74
C SER A 498 25.64 20.61 -9.65
N GLY A 499 25.64 19.84 -10.72
CA GLY A 499 26.65 19.97 -11.77
C GLY A 499 26.33 21.12 -12.69
N GLY A 500 27.34 21.68 -13.39
CA GLY A 500 27.13 22.66 -14.45
C GLY A 500 26.15 22.10 -15.48
N ALA A 501 25.11 22.87 -15.70
CA ALA A 501 23.98 22.66 -16.61
C ALA A 501 24.14 21.53 -17.66
N LEU A 502 23.81 20.28 -17.27
CA LEU A 502 23.16 19.40 -18.21
C LEU A 502 21.73 19.96 -18.36
N PRO A 503 21.28 20.36 -19.55
CA PRO A 503 19.94 20.84 -19.73
C PRO A 503 18.98 19.72 -19.33
N LEU A 504 18.04 19.99 -18.42
CA LEU A 504 16.85 19.18 -18.29
C LEU A 504 16.31 19.02 -19.71
N SER A 505 16.27 17.78 -20.22
CA SER A 505 16.08 17.53 -21.64
C SER A 505 14.81 18.22 -22.17
N SER A 506 14.99 19.20 -23.06
CA SER A 506 13.93 19.87 -23.81
C SER A 506 13.46 19.05 -25.02
N GLY A 507 13.88 17.77 -25.13
CA GLY A 507 13.52 16.91 -26.25
C GLY A 507 12.03 16.54 -26.27
N PRO A 508 11.44 16.31 -27.45
CA PRO A 508 10.02 15.99 -27.60
C PRO A 508 9.69 14.70 -26.83
N ARG A 509 8.71 14.79 -25.94
CA ARG A 509 8.31 13.82 -24.89
C ARG A 509 7.79 12.48 -25.40
N HIS A 510 7.63 12.26 -26.73
CA HIS A 510 6.75 11.20 -27.21
C HIS A 510 7.28 10.31 -28.35
N ILE A 511 8.49 10.51 -28.87
CA ILE A 511 8.87 9.84 -30.11
C ILE A 511 9.01 8.31 -29.92
N HIS A 512 9.42 7.85 -28.74
CA HIS A 512 9.59 6.40 -28.47
C HIS A 512 8.33 5.71 -27.93
N LEU A 513 7.32 6.46 -27.45
CA LEU A 513 6.12 5.89 -26.86
C LEU A 513 4.91 5.81 -27.81
N ARG A 514 4.91 6.54 -28.95
CA ARG A 514 3.76 6.59 -29.87
C ARG A 514 3.32 5.23 -30.39
N GLY A 515 4.25 4.35 -30.73
CA GLY A 515 3.96 2.98 -31.17
C GLY A 515 3.63 2.03 -30.01
N PHE A 516 4.05 2.37 -28.79
CA PHE A 516 3.85 1.58 -27.59
C PHE A 516 2.44 1.75 -26.99
N LEU A 517 1.89 2.97 -27.03
CA LEU A 517 0.59 3.26 -26.42
C LEU A 517 -0.60 2.78 -27.26
N GLY A 518 -0.39 2.51 -28.56
CA GLY A 518 -1.48 2.08 -29.47
C GLY A 518 -2.54 3.17 -29.70
N SER A 519 -3.62 2.79 -30.38
CA SER A 519 -4.80 3.65 -30.67
C SER A 519 -5.91 3.57 -29.62
N ASP A 520 -5.61 3.11 -28.40
CA ASP A 520 -6.59 2.96 -27.33
C ASP A 520 -7.06 4.36 -26.84
N PRO A 521 -8.37 4.70 -26.92
CA PRO A 521 -8.90 6.00 -26.54
C PRO A 521 -8.67 6.36 -25.06
N ALA A 522 -8.45 5.37 -24.20
CA ALA A 522 -8.18 5.55 -22.76
C ALA A 522 -6.75 6.04 -22.46
N CYS A 523 -5.88 6.15 -23.47
CA CYS A 523 -4.45 6.41 -23.31
C CYS A 523 -3.98 7.73 -23.96
N HIS A 524 -4.84 8.72 -24.13
CA HIS A 524 -4.41 10.03 -24.61
C HIS A 524 -3.73 10.82 -23.51
N VAL A 525 -2.40 10.72 -23.43
CA VAL A 525 -1.58 11.80 -22.86
C VAL A 525 -1.61 12.96 -23.85
N VAL A 526 -2.69 13.73 -23.81
CA VAL A 526 -2.87 14.88 -24.70
C VAL A 526 -2.15 16.09 -24.10
N ASN A 527 -0.96 16.38 -24.60
CA ASN A 527 -0.40 17.72 -24.54
C ASN A 527 -1.15 18.59 -25.56
N ARG A 528 -2.25 19.23 -25.18
CA ARG A 528 -2.71 20.44 -25.85
C ARG A 528 -2.04 21.63 -25.18
N PRO A 529 -1.41 22.56 -25.96
CA PRO A 529 -1.04 23.86 -25.42
C PRO A 529 -2.32 24.54 -24.95
N ALA A 530 -2.24 25.28 -23.85
CA ALA A 530 -3.34 26.10 -23.36
C ALA A 530 -3.61 27.19 -24.40
N GLU A 531 -4.56 26.96 -25.30
CA GLU A 531 -5.18 28.03 -26.09
C GLU A 531 -6.02 28.87 -25.13
N ARG A 532 -5.67 30.13 -25.05
CA ARG A 532 -6.45 31.15 -24.33
C ARG A 532 -7.80 31.27 -25.03
N LEU A 533 -8.86 30.86 -24.38
CA LEU A 533 -10.21 31.25 -24.74
C LEU A 533 -10.34 32.75 -24.50
N HIS A 534 -10.20 33.51 -25.59
CA HIS A 534 -10.77 34.85 -25.66
C HIS A 534 -12.29 34.68 -25.73
N ALA A 535 -12.97 35.17 -24.72
CA ALA A 535 -14.42 35.39 -24.77
C ALA A 535 -14.70 36.51 -25.76
N GLU A 536 -15.21 36.19 -26.93
CA GLU A 536 -15.94 37.15 -27.77
C GLU A 536 -17.38 37.21 -27.27
N THR A 537 -17.70 38.35 -26.72
CA THR A 537 -19.07 38.80 -26.47
C THR A 537 -19.66 39.24 -27.78
N ASP A 538 -20.69 38.56 -28.26
CA ASP A 538 -21.51 39.07 -29.36
C ASP A 538 -22.87 39.53 -28.78
N PRO A 539 -23.27 40.80 -29.02
CA PRO A 539 -24.56 41.30 -28.60
C PRO A 539 -25.52 41.31 -29.80
N GLN A 540 -26.66 40.66 -29.75
CA GLN A 540 -27.94 41.16 -30.30
C GLN A 540 -29.07 40.14 -30.12
N GLY A 541 -30.12 40.62 -29.40
CA GLY A 541 -31.43 40.00 -29.37
C GLY A 541 -32.23 40.20 -30.69
N PRO A 542 -33.54 39.89 -30.78
CA PRO A 542 -34.56 40.46 -29.88
C PRO A 542 -35.23 39.41 -28.97
#